data_57144efeea02dea1e9d2279be7309124
#
_entry.id   57144efeea02dea1e9d2279be7309124
#
_cell.length_a   1.000
_cell.length_b   1.000
_cell.length_c   1.000
_cell.angle_alpha   90.00
_cell.angle_beta   90.00
_cell.angle_gamma   90.00
#
_symmetry.space_group_name_H-M   'P 1'
#
loop_
_entity.id
_entity.type
_entity.pdbx_description
1 polymer ?
#
loop_
_entity_poly.entity_id
_entity_poly.type
_entity_poly.pdbx_seq_one_letter_code
_entity_poly.pdbx_strand_id
1 'polypeptide(L)'
;INKVIASNFLESEPVKKCFPANTDLNSIINCQCYPYINIKGAKSGYADRVVLIGDSSTSKLYKNGIGASYITAKAAANTAFFKGISEEQFKKYFQPICNKLERDNIIGKYIFSFATIIQKSTLLKSVMYRTIVDEQHKERYKRKLSAILWDIFTGSAPYKDILKRLLHPAVIVTLLRNTIHTIPSMLKYNKDEIYNE
;
A
#
# COMPACT_ATOMS: atom_id res chain seq x y z
N ILE A 1 -16.35 -10.92 16.80
CA ILE A 1 -15.83 -9.52 16.65
C ILE A 1 -15.97 -9.05 15.21
N ASN A 2 -15.60 -9.86 14.23
CA ASN A 2 -15.55 -9.40 12.82
C ASN A 2 -16.94 -9.24 12.17
N LYS A 3 -17.95 -10.03 12.57
CA LYS A 3 -19.33 -9.85 12.09
C LYS A 3 -19.91 -8.51 12.54
N VAL A 4 -19.67 -8.13 13.79
CA VAL A 4 -20.14 -6.84 14.34
C VAL A 4 -19.46 -5.67 13.62
N ILE A 5 -18.17 -5.76 13.32
CA ILE A 5 -17.44 -4.71 12.59
C ILE A 5 -17.98 -4.57 11.17
N ALA A 6 -18.23 -5.69 10.47
CA ALA A 6 -18.78 -5.67 9.11
C ALA A 6 -20.20 -5.10 9.09
N SER A 7 -21.06 -5.48 10.05
CA SER A 7 -22.41 -4.96 10.19
C SER A 7 -22.39 -3.45 10.45
N ASN A 8 -21.62 -2.99 11.43
CA ASN A 8 -21.49 -1.57 11.74
C ASN A 8 -20.95 -0.75 10.55
N PHE A 9 -20.05 -1.33 9.74
CA PHE A 9 -19.55 -0.69 8.54
C PHE A 9 -20.66 -0.55 7.49
N LEU A 10 -21.41 -1.61 7.22
CA LEU A 10 -22.51 -1.60 6.25
C LEU A 10 -23.63 -0.65 6.68
N GLU A 11 -23.88 -0.53 7.99
CA GLU A 11 -24.93 0.33 8.57
C GLU A 11 -24.50 1.81 8.66
N SER A 12 -23.23 2.13 8.44
CA SER A 12 -22.76 3.51 8.48
C SER A 12 -23.41 4.35 7.35
N GLU A 13 -23.79 5.58 7.66
CA GLU A 13 -24.48 6.47 6.72
C GLU A 13 -23.78 6.67 5.36
N PRO A 14 -22.43 6.83 5.30
CA PRO A 14 -21.75 6.95 4.01
C PRO A 14 -21.85 5.68 3.16
N VAL A 15 -21.87 4.50 3.80
CA VAL A 15 -21.93 3.20 3.12
C VAL A 15 -23.36 2.86 2.71
N LYS A 16 -24.36 3.14 3.55
CA LYS A 16 -25.79 2.98 3.20
C LYS A 16 -26.14 3.72 1.92
N LYS A 17 -25.63 4.92 1.73
CA LYS A 17 -25.86 5.73 0.52
C LYS A 17 -25.29 5.12 -0.76
N CYS A 18 -24.39 4.13 -0.66
CA CYS A 18 -23.85 3.42 -1.82
C CYS A 18 -24.77 2.28 -2.31
N PHE A 19 -25.79 1.91 -1.53
CA PHE A 19 -26.74 0.87 -1.88
C PHE A 19 -28.08 1.46 -2.35
N PRO A 20 -28.82 0.76 -3.22
CA PRO A 20 -30.20 1.13 -3.54
C PRO A 20 -31.07 1.24 -2.27
N ALA A 21 -32.02 2.17 -2.25
CA ALA A 21 -32.83 2.48 -1.07
C ALA A 21 -33.57 1.27 -0.44
N ASN A 22 -33.86 0.25 -1.23
CA ASN A 22 -34.61 -0.95 -0.79
C ASN A 22 -33.68 -2.16 -0.53
N THR A 23 -32.36 -1.95 -0.39
CA THR A 23 -31.43 -3.05 -0.12
C THR A 23 -31.53 -3.47 1.35
N ASP A 24 -31.92 -4.72 1.59
CA ASP A 24 -31.83 -5.31 2.93
C ASP A 24 -30.36 -5.67 3.23
N LEU A 25 -29.70 -4.83 4.02
CA LEU A 25 -28.30 -5.01 4.40
C LEU A 25 -28.08 -6.26 5.27
N ASN A 26 -29.11 -6.76 5.95
CA ASN A 26 -29.02 -7.96 6.78
C ASN A 26 -29.01 -9.25 5.92
N SER A 27 -29.55 -9.19 4.73
CA SER A 27 -29.54 -10.32 3.77
C SER A 27 -28.23 -10.46 3.02
N ILE A 28 -27.29 -9.50 3.14
CA ILE A 28 -25.98 -9.56 2.46
C ILE A 28 -25.16 -10.69 3.06
N ILE A 29 -24.85 -11.69 2.23
CA ILE A 29 -23.98 -12.80 2.62
C ILE A 29 -22.55 -12.29 2.80
N ASN A 30 -22.08 -12.27 4.05
CA ASN A 30 -20.72 -11.94 4.38
C ASN A 30 -19.85 -13.20 4.31
N CYS A 31 -18.91 -13.22 3.36
CA CYS A 31 -17.86 -14.23 3.34
C CYS A 31 -16.64 -13.70 4.12
N GLN A 32 -16.28 -14.38 5.20
CA GLN A 32 -15.02 -14.12 5.91
C GLN A 32 -13.97 -15.12 5.44
N CYS A 33 -12.91 -14.60 4.82
CA CYS A 33 -11.72 -15.39 4.56
C CYS A 33 -10.53 -14.75 5.28
N TYR A 34 -9.65 -15.60 5.81
CA TYR A 34 -8.39 -15.21 6.41
C TYR A 34 -7.25 -15.65 5.48
N PRO A 35 -7.00 -14.91 4.39
CA PRO A 35 -5.97 -15.32 3.45
C PRO A 35 -4.59 -15.21 4.08
N TYR A 36 -3.78 -16.25 3.92
CA TYR A 36 -2.35 -16.14 4.16
C TYR A 36 -1.75 -15.29 3.04
N ILE A 37 -1.28 -14.09 3.39
CA ILE A 37 -0.57 -13.23 2.43
C ILE A 37 0.88 -13.72 2.35
N ASN A 38 1.17 -14.48 1.31
CA ASN A 38 2.55 -14.85 1.01
C ASN A 38 3.21 -13.72 0.21
N ILE A 39 4.26 -13.13 0.79
CA ILE A 39 5.04 -12.05 0.18
C ILE A 39 6.38 -12.51 -0.38
N LYS A 40 6.65 -13.81 -0.33
CA LYS A 40 7.85 -14.40 -0.94
C LYS A 40 7.48 -14.92 -2.31
N GLY A 41 8.32 -14.62 -3.30
CA GLY A 41 8.23 -15.23 -4.62
C GLY A 41 8.45 -16.75 -4.57
N ALA A 42 8.06 -17.45 -5.61
CA ALA A 42 8.34 -18.86 -5.79
C ALA A 42 9.87 -19.11 -5.79
N LYS A 43 10.32 -20.22 -5.23
CA LYS A 43 11.75 -20.61 -5.28
C LYS A 43 12.21 -20.82 -6.72
N SER A 44 11.36 -21.42 -7.55
CA SER A 44 11.52 -21.49 -9.01
C SER A 44 10.18 -21.15 -9.63
N GLY A 45 10.13 -20.04 -10.35
CA GLY A 45 8.92 -19.58 -11.07
C GLY A 45 8.83 -20.13 -12.49
N TYR A 46 9.75 -21.00 -12.92
CA TYR A 46 9.81 -21.55 -14.28
C TYR A 46 10.54 -22.90 -14.30
N ALA A 47 10.25 -23.68 -15.34
CA ALA A 47 10.93 -24.91 -15.74
C ALA A 47 10.83 -25.03 -17.26
N ASP A 48 11.32 -26.12 -17.84
CA ASP A 48 11.11 -26.39 -19.26
C ASP A 48 9.62 -26.43 -19.60
N ARG A 49 9.19 -25.60 -20.54
CA ARG A 49 7.80 -25.44 -20.99
C ARG A 49 6.78 -24.99 -19.91
N VAL A 50 7.23 -24.62 -18.72
CA VAL A 50 6.37 -24.18 -17.63
C VAL A 50 6.86 -22.83 -17.09
N VAL A 51 5.93 -21.91 -16.87
CA VAL A 51 6.19 -20.64 -16.22
C VAL A 51 5.02 -20.25 -15.31
N LEU A 52 5.32 -19.88 -14.08
CA LEU A 52 4.36 -19.36 -13.12
C LEU A 52 4.24 -17.84 -13.28
N ILE A 53 3.02 -17.31 -13.21
CA ILE A 53 2.75 -15.87 -13.33
C ILE A 53 1.93 -15.36 -12.16
N GLY A 54 1.96 -14.06 -11.92
CA GLY A 54 1.20 -13.43 -10.84
C GLY A 54 1.62 -13.93 -9.45
N ASP A 55 0.67 -14.08 -8.56
CA ASP A 55 0.90 -14.45 -7.16
C ASP A 55 1.49 -15.86 -6.98
N SER A 56 1.37 -16.74 -7.97
CA SER A 56 2.03 -18.04 -7.96
C SER A 56 3.54 -17.96 -8.26
N SER A 57 4.00 -16.87 -8.85
CA SER A 57 5.42 -16.60 -9.15
C SER A 57 6.00 -15.54 -8.22
N THR A 58 5.62 -14.30 -8.43
CA THR A 58 6.01 -13.14 -7.60
C THR A 58 4.92 -12.09 -7.66
N SER A 59 4.49 -11.62 -6.50
CA SER A 59 3.47 -10.58 -6.39
C SER A 59 4.07 -9.27 -5.87
N LYS A 60 3.35 -8.18 -6.01
CA LYS A 60 3.72 -6.92 -5.38
C LYS A 60 3.27 -6.93 -3.92
N LEU A 61 4.15 -6.53 -3.03
CA LEU A 61 3.94 -6.51 -1.58
C LEU A 61 2.63 -5.77 -1.23
N TYR A 62 1.69 -6.46 -0.61
CA TYR A 62 0.40 -6.00 -0.07
C TYR A 62 -0.61 -5.41 -1.07
N LYS A 63 -0.17 -4.84 -2.19
CA LYS A 63 -1.03 -4.07 -3.09
C LYS A 63 -0.69 -4.33 -4.56
N ASN A 64 -1.70 -4.10 -5.44
CA ASN A 64 -1.54 -4.18 -6.88
C ASN A 64 -1.11 -5.55 -7.42
N GLY A 65 -1.72 -6.62 -6.90
CA GLY A 65 -1.53 -7.98 -7.45
C GLY A 65 -1.87 -8.06 -8.94
N ILE A 66 -2.92 -7.35 -9.39
CA ILE A 66 -3.31 -7.28 -10.81
C ILE A 66 -2.17 -6.72 -11.66
N GLY A 67 -1.55 -5.60 -11.24
CA GLY A 67 -0.43 -5.02 -11.98
C GLY A 67 0.79 -5.92 -12.03
N ALA A 68 1.13 -6.60 -10.93
CA ALA A 68 2.22 -7.58 -10.89
C ALA A 68 1.92 -8.79 -11.78
N SER A 69 0.69 -9.29 -11.75
CA SER A 69 0.23 -10.39 -12.62
C SER A 69 0.31 -10.02 -14.10
N TYR A 70 -0.10 -8.81 -14.46
CA TYR A 70 0.04 -8.32 -15.84
C TYR A 70 1.50 -8.23 -16.29
N ILE A 71 2.39 -7.70 -15.44
CA ILE A 71 3.82 -7.57 -15.74
C ILE A 71 4.45 -8.94 -15.96
N THR A 72 4.19 -9.90 -15.07
CA THR A 72 4.74 -11.25 -15.15
C THR A 72 4.15 -12.03 -16.35
N ALA A 73 2.84 -11.93 -16.58
CA ALA A 73 2.18 -12.56 -17.72
C ALA A 73 2.73 -12.03 -19.07
N LYS A 74 2.87 -10.70 -19.18
CA LYS A 74 3.45 -10.08 -20.37
C LYS A 74 4.90 -10.52 -20.59
N ALA A 75 5.72 -10.60 -19.53
CA ALA A 75 7.09 -11.07 -19.63
C ALA A 75 7.17 -12.54 -20.05
N ALA A 76 6.32 -13.39 -19.47
CA ALA A 76 6.22 -14.80 -19.83
C ALA A 76 5.79 -14.99 -21.30
N ALA A 77 4.74 -14.31 -21.75
CA ALA A 77 4.25 -14.36 -23.11
C ALA A 77 5.32 -13.89 -24.12
N ASN A 78 5.96 -12.76 -23.86
CA ASN A 78 7.05 -12.24 -24.70
C ASN A 78 8.22 -13.21 -24.78
N THR A 79 8.59 -13.85 -23.67
CA THR A 79 9.66 -14.85 -23.66
C THR A 79 9.25 -16.07 -24.49
N ALA A 80 8.07 -16.62 -24.23
CA ALA A 80 7.59 -17.81 -24.92
C ALA A 80 7.46 -17.59 -26.45
N PHE A 81 6.95 -16.43 -26.85
CA PHE A 81 6.68 -16.14 -28.26
C PHE A 81 7.95 -15.78 -29.04
N PHE A 82 8.82 -14.93 -28.49
CA PHE A 82 9.96 -14.38 -29.22
C PHE A 82 11.29 -15.04 -28.91
N LYS A 83 11.41 -15.78 -27.81
CA LYS A 83 12.70 -16.35 -27.35
C LYS A 83 12.66 -17.86 -27.20
N GLY A 84 11.48 -18.43 -26.94
CA GLY A 84 11.28 -19.86 -26.75
C GLY A 84 10.78 -20.20 -25.36
N ILE A 85 10.52 -21.49 -25.16
CA ILE A 85 9.82 -22.02 -23.98
C ILE A 85 10.71 -22.90 -23.08
N SER A 86 12.04 -22.93 -23.34
CA SER A 86 12.95 -23.70 -22.51
C SER A 86 13.22 -23.00 -21.17
N GLU A 87 13.63 -23.77 -20.17
CA GLU A 87 14.01 -23.25 -18.86
C GLU A 87 15.08 -22.16 -18.99
N GLU A 88 16.06 -22.34 -19.86
CA GLU A 88 17.14 -21.38 -20.09
C GLU A 88 16.60 -20.04 -20.61
N GLN A 89 15.62 -20.05 -21.51
CA GLN A 89 15.03 -18.83 -22.05
C GLN A 89 14.21 -18.08 -20.96
N PHE A 90 13.46 -18.79 -20.15
CA PHE A 90 12.75 -18.19 -19.03
C PHE A 90 13.73 -17.64 -17.98
N LYS A 91 14.79 -18.34 -17.66
CA LYS A 91 15.87 -17.84 -16.77
C LYS A 91 16.47 -16.55 -17.29
N LYS A 92 16.73 -16.46 -18.59
CA LYS A 92 17.40 -15.30 -19.21
C LYS A 92 16.49 -14.10 -19.38
N TYR A 93 15.20 -14.28 -19.73
CA TYR A 93 14.34 -13.18 -20.13
C TYR A 93 13.17 -12.92 -19.19
N PHE A 94 12.64 -13.93 -18.50
CA PHE A 94 11.53 -13.79 -17.54
C PHE A 94 12.01 -13.52 -16.11
N GLN A 95 12.96 -14.30 -15.61
CA GLN A 95 13.46 -14.17 -14.23
C GLN A 95 13.95 -12.75 -13.85
N PRO A 96 14.64 -11.98 -14.71
CA PRO A 96 15.03 -10.61 -14.37
C PRO A 96 13.85 -9.68 -14.07
N ILE A 97 12.68 -9.91 -14.68
CA ILE A 97 11.46 -9.14 -14.42
C ILE A 97 10.90 -9.48 -13.03
N CYS A 98 10.85 -10.77 -12.68
CA CYS A 98 10.48 -11.21 -11.34
C CYS A 98 11.43 -10.64 -10.27
N ASN A 99 12.73 -10.71 -10.50
CA ASN A 99 13.76 -10.17 -9.60
C ASN A 99 13.60 -8.66 -9.40
N LYS A 100 13.18 -7.92 -10.41
CA LYS A 100 12.90 -6.49 -10.31
C LYS A 100 11.73 -6.20 -9.36
N LEU A 101 10.65 -6.98 -9.44
CA LEU A 101 9.51 -6.88 -8.53
C LEU A 101 9.91 -7.24 -7.09
N GLU A 102 10.69 -8.29 -6.91
CA GLU A 102 11.16 -8.72 -5.59
C GLU A 102 12.07 -7.67 -4.92
N ARG A 103 12.98 -7.07 -5.68
CA ARG A 103 13.82 -5.96 -5.19
C ARG A 103 12.99 -4.75 -4.78
N ASP A 104 11.96 -4.41 -5.53
CA ASP A 104 11.02 -3.34 -5.18
C ASP A 104 10.25 -3.67 -3.90
N ASN A 105 9.84 -4.93 -3.72
CA ASN A 105 9.19 -5.42 -2.50
C ASN A 105 10.07 -5.30 -1.25
N ILE A 106 11.39 -5.45 -1.37
CA ILE A 106 12.31 -5.23 -0.24
C ILE A 106 12.20 -3.78 0.24
N ILE A 107 12.19 -2.81 -0.67
CA ILE A 107 12.00 -1.40 -0.33
C ILE A 107 10.62 -1.19 0.30
N GLY A 108 9.59 -1.82 -0.25
CA GLY A 108 8.23 -1.79 0.31
C GLY A 108 8.16 -2.27 1.76
N LYS A 109 8.88 -3.33 2.12
CA LYS A 109 8.94 -3.82 3.51
C LYS A 109 9.46 -2.75 4.47
N TYR A 110 10.50 -2.01 4.10
CA TYR A 110 11.02 -0.91 4.92
C TYR A 110 10.00 0.23 5.06
N ILE A 111 9.32 0.60 3.97
CA ILE A 111 8.27 1.64 3.99
C ILE A 111 7.14 1.22 4.96
N PHE A 112 6.65 -0.01 4.88
CA PHE A 112 5.58 -0.50 5.76
C PHE A 112 6.05 -0.66 7.22
N SER A 113 7.28 -1.08 7.45
CA SER A 113 7.85 -1.12 8.81
C SER A 113 7.90 0.27 9.42
N PHE A 114 8.31 1.28 8.65
CA PHE A 114 8.30 2.68 9.10
C PHE A 114 6.88 3.21 9.33
N ALA A 115 5.93 2.86 8.45
CA ALA A 115 4.52 3.19 8.64
C ALA A 115 3.96 2.63 9.95
N THR A 116 4.40 1.43 10.37
CA THR A 116 4.02 0.84 11.66
C THR A 116 4.54 1.67 12.85
N ILE A 117 5.74 2.23 12.75
CA ILE A 117 6.29 3.14 13.78
C ILE A 117 5.44 4.41 13.85
N ILE A 118 5.08 5.00 12.72
CA ILE A 118 4.19 6.17 12.67
C ILE A 118 2.85 5.87 13.33
N GLN A 119 2.25 4.71 13.04
CA GLN A 119 0.95 4.30 13.60
C GLN A 119 0.98 4.12 15.12
N LYS A 120 2.12 3.76 15.71
CA LYS A 120 2.28 3.60 17.16
C LYS A 120 2.55 4.92 17.89
N SER A 121 3.00 5.95 17.20
CA SER A 121 3.35 7.26 17.79
C SER A 121 2.23 8.27 17.60
N THR A 122 1.65 8.78 18.69
CA THR A 122 0.62 9.83 18.66
C THR A 122 1.16 11.11 18.01
N LEU A 123 2.41 11.50 18.34
CA LEU A 123 3.04 12.66 17.73
C LEU A 123 3.17 12.51 16.21
N LEU A 124 3.72 11.39 15.73
CA LEU A 124 3.92 11.18 14.30
C LEU A 124 2.59 11.10 13.54
N LYS A 125 1.56 10.48 14.12
CA LYS A 125 0.19 10.50 13.55
C LYS A 125 -0.33 11.93 13.43
N SER A 126 -0.21 12.73 14.46
CA SER A 126 -0.69 14.12 14.47
C SER A 126 0.06 14.98 13.45
N VAL A 127 1.39 14.81 13.32
CA VAL A 127 2.20 15.50 12.30
C VAL A 127 1.75 15.11 10.89
N MET A 128 1.55 13.80 10.64
CA MET A 128 1.08 13.31 9.34
C MET A 128 -0.31 13.87 9.01
N TYR A 129 -1.24 13.78 9.95
CA TYR A 129 -2.60 14.30 9.80
C TYR A 129 -2.59 15.80 9.48
N ARG A 130 -1.88 16.60 10.29
CA ARG A 130 -1.74 18.03 10.05
C ARG A 130 -1.17 18.34 8.67
N THR A 131 -0.12 17.62 8.26
CA THR A 131 0.48 17.81 6.95
C THR A 131 -0.50 17.52 5.82
N ILE A 132 -1.32 16.46 5.96
CA ILE A 132 -2.33 16.10 4.97
C ILE A 132 -3.42 17.19 4.91
N VAL A 133 -3.91 17.66 6.06
CA VAL A 133 -4.92 18.73 6.13
C VAL A 133 -4.39 20.00 5.46
N ASP A 134 -3.16 20.41 5.78
CA ASP A 134 -2.53 21.58 5.13
C ASP A 134 -2.38 21.41 3.61
N GLU A 135 -2.19 20.19 3.13
CA GLU A 135 -2.11 19.89 1.70
C GLU A 135 -3.47 19.92 1.01
N GLN A 136 -4.59 19.62 1.70
CA GLN A 136 -5.92 19.66 1.08
C GLN A 136 -6.33 21.06 0.64
N HIS A 137 -5.81 22.10 1.30
CA HIS A 137 -6.02 23.50 0.91
C HIS A 137 -5.13 23.96 -0.26
N LYS A 138 -4.26 23.10 -0.78
CA LYS A 138 -3.36 23.38 -1.90
C LYS A 138 -3.86 22.76 -3.19
N GLU A 139 -3.37 23.27 -4.30
CA GLU A 139 -3.57 22.68 -5.63
C GLU A 139 -3.01 21.24 -5.67
N ARG A 140 -3.66 20.39 -6.45
CA ARG A 140 -3.38 18.94 -6.47
C ARG A 140 -1.89 18.61 -6.69
N TYR A 141 -1.19 19.34 -7.55
CA TYR A 141 0.23 19.10 -7.84
C TYR A 141 1.18 19.47 -6.69
N LYS A 142 0.71 20.24 -5.71
CA LYS A 142 1.46 20.62 -4.50
C LYS A 142 1.26 19.65 -3.34
N ARG A 143 0.34 18.68 -3.44
CA ARG A 143 -0.02 17.71 -2.41
C ARG A 143 0.95 16.51 -2.42
N LYS A 144 2.19 16.76 -2.04
CA LYS A 144 3.28 15.77 -2.18
C LYS A 144 3.10 14.56 -1.26
N LEU A 145 2.84 14.78 0.03
CA LEU A 145 2.66 13.70 1.00
C LEU A 145 1.37 12.92 0.72
N SER A 146 0.27 13.61 0.44
CA SER A 146 -1.01 12.99 0.10
C SER A 146 -0.89 12.08 -1.14
N ALA A 147 -0.15 12.51 -2.17
CA ALA A 147 0.11 11.72 -3.36
C ALA A 147 0.98 10.48 -3.05
N ILE A 148 2.00 10.63 -2.20
CA ILE A 148 2.83 9.51 -1.74
C ILE A 148 1.99 8.47 -0.98
N LEU A 149 1.15 8.92 -0.04
CA LEU A 149 0.28 8.03 0.72
C LEU A 149 -0.74 7.33 -0.19
N TRP A 150 -1.30 8.04 -1.16
CA TRP A 150 -2.18 7.45 -2.16
C TRP A 150 -1.48 6.30 -2.89
N ASP A 151 -0.25 6.51 -3.36
CA ASP A 151 0.50 5.48 -4.06
C ASP A 151 0.89 4.29 -3.16
N ILE A 152 1.15 4.54 -1.86
CA ILE A 152 1.37 3.47 -0.88
C ILE A 152 0.09 2.63 -0.70
N PHE A 153 -1.07 3.27 -0.54
CA PHE A 153 -2.34 2.59 -0.29
C PHE A 153 -2.89 1.88 -1.51
N THR A 154 -2.73 2.44 -2.70
CA THR A 154 -3.22 1.84 -3.96
C THR A 154 -2.21 0.93 -4.63
N GLY A 155 -0.92 1.05 -4.29
CA GLY A 155 0.16 0.34 -4.97
C GLY A 155 0.39 0.82 -6.42
N SER A 156 -0.06 2.03 -6.77
CA SER A 156 0.00 2.58 -8.14
C SER A 156 1.40 2.92 -8.61
N ALA A 157 2.37 3.11 -7.69
CA ALA A 157 3.75 3.40 -8.03
C ALA A 157 4.72 2.33 -7.48
N PRO A 158 5.91 2.16 -8.09
CA PRO A 158 7.00 1.37 -7.52
C PRO A 158 7.45 1.92 -6.16
N TYR A 159 7.74 1.03 -5.22
CA TYR A 159 8.21 1.44 -3.87
C TYR A 159 9.51 2.23 -3.91
N LYS A 160 10.39 1.94 -4.87
CA LYS A 160 11.61 2.73 -5.12
C LYS A 160 11.30 4.20 -5.41
N ASP A 161 10.27 4.48 -6.20
CA ASP A 161 9.89 5.85 -6.56
C ASP A 161 9.15 6.53 -5.40
N ILE A 162 8.35 5.79 -4.65
CA ILE A 162 7.74 6.25 -3.39
C ILE A 162 8.84 6.68 -2.41
N LEU A 163 9.86 5.85 -2.20
CA LEU A 163 10.98 6.16 -1.30
C LEU A 163 11.74 7.42 -1.73
N LYS A 164 12.04 7.57 -3.03
CA LYS A 164 12.68 8.78 -3.55
C LYS A 164 11.87 10.04 -3.26
N ARG A 165 10.54 9.96 -3.41
CA ARG A 165 9.64 11.09 -3.13
C ARG A 165 9.52 11.38 -1.63
N LEU A 166 9.52 10.36 -0.77
CA LEU A 166 9.56 10.52 0.69
C LEU A 166 10.83 11.25 1.15
N LEU A 167 11.98 10.91 0.53
CA LEU A 167 13.27 11.53 0.85
C LEU A 167 13.48 12.89 0.15
N HIS A 168 12.49 13.39 -0.59
CA HIS A 168 12.61 14.69 -1.23
C HIS A 168 12.68 15.82 -0.20
N PRO A 169 13.66 16.76 -0.30
CA PRO A 169 13.88 17.80 0.72
C PRO A 169 12.61 18.58 1.09
N ALA A 170 11.77 18.91 0.12
CA ALA A 170 10.54 19.64 0.39
C ALA A 170 9.52 18.86 1.24
N VAL A 171 9.50 17.52 1.18
CA VAL A 171 8.65 16.68 2.05
C VAL A 171 9.22 16.67 3.46
N ILE A 172 10.55 16.47 3.58
CA ILE A 172 11.25 16.44 4.87
C ILE A 172 11.08 17.78 5.59
N VAL A 173 11.33 18.90 4.91
CA VAL A 173 11.17 20.25 5.50
C VAL A 173 9.73 20.49 5.94
N THR A 174 8.74 20.06 5.16
CA THR A 174 7.33 20.20 5.55
C THR A 174 7.00 19.38 6.79
N LEU A 175 7.47 18.14 6.88
CA LEU A 175 7.28 17.28 8.05
C LEU A 175 7.97 17.87 9.30
N LEU A 176 9.21 18.33 9.17
CA LEU A 176 9.94 18.97 10.28
C LEU A 176 9.22 20.22 10.76
N ARG A 177 8.81 21.10 9.86
CA ARG A 177 8.03 22.30 10.22
C ARG A 177 6.76 21.94 10.98
N ASN A 178 5.99 20.97 10.47
CA ASN A 178 4.75 20.57 11.12
C ASN A 178 4.99 19.83 12.44
N THR A 179 6.14 19.18 12.61
CA THR A 179 6.55 18.62 13.91
C THR A 179 6.73 19.73 14.94
N ILE A 180 7.48 20.79 14.61
CA ILE A 180 7.71 21.94 15.50
C ILE A 180 6.38 22.60 15.91
N HIS A 181 5.43 22.71 14.99
CA HIS A 181 4.11 23.29 15.26
C HIS A 181 3.17 22.37 16.04
N THR A 182 3.39 21.05 16.01
CA THR A 182 2.50 20.07 16.67
C THR A 182 2.89 19.85 18.12
N ILE A 183 4.18 19.89 18.48
CA ILE A 183 4.67 19.67 19.84
C ILE A 183 4.01 20.59 20.88
N PRO A 184 3.95 21.93 20.71
CA PRO A 184 3.34 22.82 21.70
C PRO A 184 1.85 22.54 21.92
N SER A 185 1.09 22.19 20.86
CA SER A 185 -0.33 21.88 20.98
C SER A 185 -0.58 20.58 21.75
N MET A 186 0.28 19.59 21.59
CA MET A 186 0.19 18.34 22.36
C MET A 186 0.55 18.55 23.85
N LEU A 187 1.55 19.37 24.14
CA LEU A 187 1.93 19.69 25.53
C LEU A 187 0.83 20.45 26.27
N LYS A 188 0.09 21.31 25.56
CA LYS A 188 -1.05 22.01 26.13
C LYS A 188 -2.21 21.06 26.42
N TYR A 189 -2.54 20.16 25.50
CA TYR A 189 -3.61 19.17 25.67
C TYR A 189 -3.36 18.26 26.88
N ASN A 190 -2.14 17.73 27.03
CA ASN A 190 -1.78 16.91 28.20
C ASN A 190 -1.85 17.68 29.53
N LYS A 191 -1.59 18.99 29.54
CA LYS A 191 -1.77 19.81 30.75
C LYS A 191 -3.23 19.95 31.13
N ASP A 192 -4.10 20.19 30.16
CA ASP A 192 -5.53 20.39 30.39
C ASP A 192 -6.22 19.10 30.88
N GLU A 193 -5.74 17.91 30.51
CA GLU A 193 -6.21 16.61 31.08
C GLU A 193 -5.76 16.44 32.54
N ILE A 194 -4.53 16.81 32.91
CA ILE A 194 -4.00 16.62 34.26
C ILE A 194 -4.70 17.57 35.27
N TYR A 195 -5.25 18.70 34.83
CA TYR A 195 -5.95 19.65 35.70
C TYR A 195 -7.45 19.42 35.83
N ASN A 196 -8.01 18.47 35.08
CA ASN A 196 -9.43 18.10 35.07
C ASN A 196 -9.74 16.73 35.73
N GLU A 197 -8.73 16.06 36.29
CA GLU A 197 -8.86 14.94 37.24
C GLU A 197 -8.65 15.44 38.70
#